data_a955155a26820c8f1f2e1507321bdf74
#
_entry.id   a955155a26820c8f1f2e1507321bdf74
#
_cell.length_a   1.000
_cell.length_b   1.000
_cell.length_c   1.000
_cell.angle_alpha   90.00
_cell.angle_beta   90.00
_cell.angle_gamma   90.00
#
_symmetry.space_group_name_H-M   'P 1'
#
loop_
_entity.id
_entity.type
_entity.pdbx_description
1 polymer ?
#
loop_
_entity_poly.entity_id
_entity_poly.type
_entity_poly.pdbx_seq_one_letter_code
_entity_poly.pdbx_strand_id
1 'polypeptide(L)'
;MKKVLIAFAVTIAMAAYGKKQAAAPETESSEVSNEVVTNDTISPEMKEANMQEVQAYLKECGAFFIATADGDQPRVRPFGVSEIIDGRLYIMTGKVKDVYKQMAKNGKFEICALKKSGSEWMRLSGTLVNDETLSVKEEFLNRNEGLKSMYKADDDNMAVLYITNATARFCSFSAPERKVNF
;
A
#
# COMPACT_ATOMS: atom_id res chain seq x y z
N MET A 1 -8.86 -58.14 -26.32
CA MET A 1 -7.60 -57.49 -25.97
C MET A 1 -7.64 -57.17 -24.50
N LYS A 2 -6.79 -57.82 -23.71
CA LYS A 2 -6.91 -57.98 -22.26
C LYS A 2 -6.37 -56.72 -21.50
N LYS A 3 -7.17 -56.16 -20.62
CA LYS A 3 -6.76 -55.12 -19.66
C LYS A 3 -6.04 -55.79 -18.49
N VAL A 4 -4.81 -55.35 -18.18
CA VAL A 4 -4.04 -55.79 -17.02
C VAL A 4 -4.15 -54.67 -15.98
N LEU A 5 -4.82 -54.95 -14.86
CA LEU A 5 -4.79 -54.18 -13.62
C LEU A 5 -3.62 -54.65 -12.78
N ILE A 6 -2.71 -53.76 -12.45
CA ILE A 6 -1.65 -54.04 -11.44
C ILE A 6 -2.05 -53.26 -10.16
N ALA A 7 -2.42 -54.03 -9.14
CA ALA A 7 -2.64 -53.50 -7.76
C ALA A 7 -1.32 -53.62 -6.97
N PHE A 8 -0.81 -52.49 -6.48
CA PHE A 8 0.29 -52.46 -5.54
C PHE A 8 -0.26 -52.39 -4.10
N ALA A 9 -0.11 -53.47 -3.36
CA ALA A 9 -0.34 -53.53 -1.96
C ALA A 9 0.95 -53.14 -1.21
N VAL A 10 0.92 -52.07 -0.42
CA VAL A 10 2.00 -51.67 0.46
C VAL A 10 1.64 -52.12 1.87
N THR A 11 2.36 -53.14 2.36
CA THR A 11 2.29 -53.65 3.73
C THR A 11 3.18 -52.76 4.62
N ILE A 12 2.58 -52.11 5.62
CA ILE A 12 3.33 -51.40 6.68
C ILE A 12 3.61 -52.35 7.83
N ALA A 13 4.89 -52.65 8.05
CA ALA A 13 5.36 -53.37 9.21
C ALA A 13 5.63 -52.37 10.36
N MET A 14 4.88 -52.49 11.45
CA MET A 14 5.21 -51.83 12.71
C MET A 14 6.32 -52.62 13.45
N ALA A 15 7.47 -51.97 13.65
CA ALA A 15 8.46 -52.41 14.61
C ALA A 15 8.49 -51.45 15.80
N ALA A 16 8.04 -51.91 16.95
CA ALA A 16 8.16 -51.22 18.22
C ALA A 16 9.61 -51.30 18.72
N TYR A 17 10.27 -50.17 18.90
CA TYR A 17 11.51 -50.06 19.64
C TYR A 17 11.38 -48.98 20.71
N GLY A 18 11.21 -49.44 21.95
CA GLY A 18 11.32 -48.59 23.13
C GLY A 18 12.78 -48.20 23.40
N LYS A 19 13.05 -46.90 23.55
CA LYS A 19 14.26 -46.42 24.25
C LYS A 19 14.00 -45.09 24.96
N LYS A 20 14.08 -45.17 26.26
CA LYS A 20 14.60 -44.25 27.28
C LYS A 20 14.68 -42.77 26.90
N GLN A 21 13.86 -42.02 27.58
CA GLN A 21 13.81 -40.58 27.71
C GLN A 21 15.11 -40.04 28.34
N ALA A 22 15.82 -39.18 27.63
CA ALA A 22 16.80 -38.25 28.17
C ALA A 22 16.24 -36.85 28.00
N ALA A 23 16.11 -36.13 29.10
CA ALA A 23 15.66 -34.75 29.14
C ALA A 23 16.67 -33.83 28.42
N ALA A 24 16.21 -33.10 27.41
CA ALA A 24 16.91 -31.97 26.82
C ALA A 24 16.34 -30.66 27.42
N PRO A 25 17.15 -29.60 27.58
CA PRO A 25 16.70 -28.36 28.23
C PRO A 25 15.68 -27.63 27.40
N GLU A 26 14.66 -27.14 28.09
CA GLU A 26 13.63 -26.22 27.53
C GLU A 26 14.31 -24.94 27.05
N THR A 27 14.33 -24.74 25.74
CA THR A 27 14.63 -23.46 25.14
C THR A 27 13.34 -22.68 25.17
N GLU A 28 13.25 -21.64 26.00
CA GLU A 28 12.20 -20.64 25.94
C GLU A 28 12.15 -20.05 24.52
N SER A 29 11.13 -20.45 23.77
CA SER A 29 10.76 -19.76 22.55
C SER A 29 10.08 -18.46 22.98
N SER A 30 10.80 -17.34 22.88
CA SER A 30 10.19 -16.02 22.91
C SER A 30 9.17 -15.95 21.79
N GLU A 31 7.90 -16.08 22.12
CA GLU A 31 6.79 -15.72 21.22
C GLU A 31 6.93 -14.23 20.93
N VAL A 32 7.39 -13.91 19.72
CA VAL A 32 7.23 -12.57 19.15
C VAL A 32 5.74 -12.41 18.88
N SER A 33 5.04 -11.82 19.84
CA SER A 33 3.66 -11.38 19.64
C SER A 33 3.63 -10.38 18.48
N ASN A 34 3.15 -10.81 17.33
CA ASN A 34 2.72 -9.92 16.24
C ASN A 34 1.48 -9.18 16.74
N GLU A 35 1.67 -8.12 17.55
CA GLU A 35 0.60 -7.19 17.82
C GLU A 35 0.18 -6.55 16.48
N VAL A 36 -1.06 -6.78 16.11
CA VAL A 36 -1.71 -6.04 15.02
C VAL A 36 -1.92 -4.61 15.51
N VAL A 37 -0.94 -3.74 15.25
CA VAL A 37 -1.03 -2.31 15.55
C VAL A 37 -2.15 -1.74 14.66
N THR A 38 -3.30 -1.47 15.26
CA THR A 38 -4.41 -0.78 14.60
C THR A 38 -4.10 0.73 14.52
N ASN A 39 -4.73 1.44 13.59
CA ASN A 39 -4.52 2.90 13.43
C ASN A 39 -4.83 3.72 14.70
N ASP A 40 -5.63 3.16 15.62
CA ASP A 40 -6.02 3.84 16.87
C ASP A 40 -4.92 3.80 17.96
N THR A 41 -3.88 2.97 17.78
CA THR A 41 -2.76 2.82 18.73
C THR A 41 -1.52 3.65 18.38
N ILE A 42 -1.52 4.35 17.22
CA ILE A 42 -0.37 5.12 16.75
C ILE A 42 -0.50 6.57 17.22
N SER A 43 0.56 7.13 17.84
CA SER A 43 0.54 8.53 18.27
C SER A 43 0.45 9.49 17.07
N PRO A 44 -0.08 10.73 17.27
CA PRO A 44 -0.15 11.74 16.21
C PRO A 44 1.22 12.03 15.57
N GLU A 45 2.27 12.12 16.39
CA GLU A 45 3.64 12.38 15.93
C GLU A 45 4.16 11.24 15.05
N MET A 46 3.83 9.99 15.40
CA MET A 46 4.20 8.83 14.60
C MET A 46 3.42 8.77 13.28
N LYS A 47 2.13 9.14 13.29
CA LYS A 47 1.35 9.26 12.05
C LYS A 47 1.96 10.29 11.11
N GLU A 48 2.35 11.45 11.64
CA GLU A 48 3.01 12.49 10.86
C GLU A 48 4.35 12.02 10.29
N ALA A 49 5.21 11.41 11.10
CA ALA A 49 6.48 10.86 10.65
C ALA A 49 6.31 9.80 9.56
N ASN A 50 5.35 8.88 9.72
CA ASN A 50 5.02 7.86 8.73
C ASN A 50 4.53 8.48 7.42
N MET A 51 3.68 9.50 7.48
CA MET A 51 3.17 10.22 6.32
C MET A 51 4.29 10.94 5.56
N GLN A 52 5.21 11.60 6.30
CA GLN A 52 6.38 12.26 5.72
C GLN A 52 7.31 11.26 5.04
N GLU A 53 7.57 10.09 5.63
CA GLU A 53 8.35 9.02 5.02
C GLU A 53 7.71 8.54 3.71
N VAL A 54 6.40 8.30 3.71
CA VAL A 54 5.65 7.88 2.52
C VAL A 54 5.75 8.94 1.42
N GLN A 55 5.55 10.23 1.74
CA GLN A 55 5.67 11.31 0.76
C GLN A 55 7.08 11.40 0.18
N ALA A 56 8.10 11.32 1.04
CA ALA A 56 9.50 11.34 0.60
C ALA A 56 9.79 10.20 -0.38
N TYR A 57 9.27 9.00 -0.11
CA TYR A 57 9.40 7.84 -1.01
C TYR A 57 8.73 8.08 -2.36
N LEU A 58 7.50 8.62 -2.37
CA LEU A 58 6.80 8.97 -3.61
C LEU A 58 7.58 10.00 -4.44
N LYS A 59 8.13 11.04 -3.79
CA LYS A 59 8.96 12.07 -4.44
C LYS A 59 10.27 11.50 -4.99
N GLU A 60 10.94 10.60 -4.27
CA GLU A 60 12.16 9.92 -4.73
C GLU A 60 11.90 9.08 -6.00
N CYS A 61 10.77 8.38 -6.06
CA CYS A 61 10.37 7.61 -7.25
C CYS A 61 10.01 8.52 -8.44
N GLY A 62 9.53 9.73 -8.19
CA GLY A 62 9.08 10.70 -9.19
C GLY A 62 7.74 10.33 -9.80
N ALA A 63 7.62 9.19 -10.48
CA ALA A 63 6.36 8.64 -10.95
C ALA A 63 5.95 7.43 -10.11
N PHE A 64 4.66 7.34 -9.81
CA PHE A 64 4.05 6.19 -9.14
C PHE A 64 2.76 5.79 -9.85
N PHE A 65 2.35 4.54 -9.70
CA PHE A 65 1.16 4.00 -10.37
C PHE A 65 0.04 3.85 -9.35
N ILE A 66 -1.15 4.37 -9.69
CA ILE A 66 -2.34 4.22 -8.87
C ILE A 66 -3.33 3.28 -9.53
N ALA A 67 -3.77 2.28 -8.77
CA ALA A 67 -4.84 1.36 -9.13
C ALA A 67 -6.16 1.81 -8.51
N THR A 68 -7.24 1.74 -9.29
CA THR A 68 -8.62 1.96 -8.87
C THR A 68 -9.51 0.90 -9.50
N ALA A 69 -10.74 0.75 -9.02
CA ALA A 69 -11.74 -0.16 -9.58
C ALA A 69 -12.74 0.59 -10.46
N ASP A 70 -13.05 0.02 -11.61
CA ASP A 70 -14.10 0.43 -12.54
C ASP A 70 -15.11 -0.72 -12.63
N GLY A 71 -16.03 -0.79 -11.70
CA GLY A 71 -16.81 -2.01 -11.47
C GLY A 71 -15.91 -3.13 -10.96
N ASP A 72 -15.83 -4.23 -11.70
CA ASP A 72 -14.97 -5.39 -11.46
C ASP A 72 -13.60 -5.29 -12.18
N GLN A 73 -13.44 -4.29 -13.07
CA GLN A 73 -12.22 -4.11 -13.85
C GLN A 73 -11.22 -3.23 -13.09
N PRO A 74 -10.03 -3.74 -12.70
CA PRO A 74 -8.95 -2.92 -12.18
C PRO A 74 -8.37 -2.00 -13.28
N ARG A 75 -8.06 -0.76 -12.91
CA ARG A 75 -7.47 0.26 -13.77
C ARG A 75 -6.20 0.80 -13.13
N VAL A 76 -5.13 0.96 -13.91
CA VAL A 76 -3.84 1.49 -13.45
C VAL A 76 -3.39 2.64 -14.35
N ARG A 77 -2.83 3.70 -13.76
CA ARG A 77 -2.27 4.85 -14.48
C ARG A 77 -1.17 5.53 -13.67
N PRO A 78 -0.25 6.25 -14.33
CA PRO A 78 0.79 7.00 -13.65
C PRO A 78 0.26 8.28 -13.01
N PHE A 79 0.83 8.61 -11.84
CA PHE A 79 0.75 9.89 -11.15
C PHE A 79 2.17 10.36 -10.84
N GLY A 80 2.37 11.65 -10.55
CA GLY A 80 3.72 12.19 -10.34
C GLY A 80 3.83 13.19 -9.20
N VAL A 81 2.72 13.59 -8.57
CA VAL A 81 2.73 14.61 -7.52
C VAL A 81 1.96 14.19 -6.29
N SER A 82 2.54 14.47 -5.14
CA SER A 82 1.91 14.29 -3.83
C SER A 82 2.41 15.38 -2.88
N GLU A 83 1.52 15.97 -2.06
CA GLU A 83 1.88 17.01 -1.10
C GLU A 83 1.26 16.74 0.27
N ILE A 84 1.99 17.09 1.33
CA ILE A 84 1.42 17.16 2.67
C ILE A 84 1.01 18.62 2.91
N ILE A 85 -0.28 18.85 3.09
CA ILE A 85 -0.88 20.16 3.40
C ILE A 85 -1.74 19.97 4.64
N ASP A 86 -1.55 20.81 5.64
CA ASP A 86 -2.31 20.79 6.90
C ASP A 86 -2.42 19.38 7.53
N GLY A 87 -1.29 18.65 7.56
CA GLY A 87 -1.19 17.32 8.17
C GLY A 87 -1.92 16.21 7.41
N ARG A 88 -2.20 16.38 6.10
CA ARG A 88 -2.81 15.38 5.25
C ARG A 88 -1.99 15.17 3.97
N LEU A 89 -1.87 13.93 3.54
CA LEU A 89 -1.21 13.58 2.27
C LEU A 89 -2.21 13.64 1.13
N TYR A 90 -1.95 14.52 0.16
CA TYR A 90 -2.78 14.75 -1.00
C TYR A 90 -2.15 14.21 -2.28
N ILE A 91 -3.00 13.76 -3.19
CA ILE A 91 -2.74 13.58 -4.61
C ILE A 91 -3.74 14.42 -5.43
N MET A 92 -3.51 14.57 -6.73
CA MET A 92 -4.32 15.44 -7.56
C MET A 92 -4.64 14.79 -8.91
N THR A 93 -5.82 15.09 -9.43
CA THR A 93 -6.25 14.72 -10.78
C THR A 93 -7.25 15.74 -11.37
N GLY A 94 -7.70 15.53 -12.60
CA GLY A 94 -8.80 16.32 -13.18
C GLY A 94 -10.13 15.59 -13.07
N LYS A 95 -11.19 16.30 -12.70
CA LYS A 95 -12.55 15.73 -12.54
C LYS A 95 -13.14 15.17 -13.84
N VAL A 96 -12.70 15.65 -14.98
CA VAL A 96 -13.13 15.13 -16.30
C VAL A 96 -12.56 13.75 -16.59
N LYS A 97 -11.49 13.31 -15.89
CA LYS A 97 -10.83 12.03 -16.11
C LYS A 97 -11.62 10.88 -15.46
N ASP A 98 -11.64 9.73 -16.11
CA ASP A 98 -12.31 8.53 -15.59
C ASP A 98 -11.75 8.07 -14.25
N VAL A 99 -10.44 8.28 -14.01
CA VAL A 99 -9.83 7.98 -12.71
C VAL A 99 -10.51 8.75 -11.56
N TYR A 100 -10.86 10.03 -11.75
CA TYR A 100 -11.59 10.77 -10.73
C TYR A 100 -12.97 10.18 -10.48
N LYS A 101 -13.72 9.85 -11.56
CA LYS A 101 -15.06 9.23 -11.46
C LYS A 101 -15.01 7.91 -10.68
N GLN A 102 -13.95 7.11 -10.91
CA GLN A 102 -13.71 5.85 -10.18
C GLN A 102 -13.42 6.12 -8.71
N MET A 103 -12.54 7.09 -8.39
CA MET A 103 -12.21 7.50 -7.03
C MET A 103 -13.42 8.07 -6.27
N ALA A 104 -14.24 8.88 -6.95
CA ALA A 104 -15.45 9.46 -6.36
C ALA A 104 -16.51 8.39 -6.05
N LYS A 105 -16.61 7.35 -6.89
CA LYS A 105 -17.56 6.23 -6.71
C LYS A 105 -17.09 5.26 -5.65
N ASN A 106 -15.79 4.99 -5.60
CA ASN A 106 -15.16 4.07 -4.66
C ASN A 106 -13.79 4.62 -4.28
N GLY A 107 -13.69 5.23 -3.11
CA GLY A 107 -12.46 5.86 -2.62
C GLY A 107 -11.29 4.89 -2.37
N LYS A 108 -11.48 3.58 -2.55
CA LYS A 108 -10.41 2.58 -2.38
C LYS A 108 -9.40 2.66 -3.51
N PHE A 109 -8.13 2.61 -3.16
CA PHE A 109 -7.02 2.66 -4.11
C PHE A 109 -5.85 1.82 -3.63
N GLU A 110 -4.92 1.55 -4.53
CA GLU A 110 -3.58 1.13 -4.19
C GLU A 110 -2.57 1.87 -5.10
N ILE A 111 -1.55 2.46 -4.49
CA ILE A 111 -0.39 3.01 -5.19
C ILE A 111 0.74 1.99 -5.15
N CYS A 112 1.45 1.84 -6.28
CA CYS A 112 2.74 1.18 -6.35
C CYS A 112 3.78 2.19 -6.82
N ALA A 113 4.82 2.41 -6.00
CA ALA A 113 5.94 3.29 -6.30
C ALA A 113 7.23 2.47 -6.31
N LEU A 114 7.88 2.38 -7.47
CA LEU A 114 9.10 1.59 -7.69
C LEU A 114 10.30 2.53 -7.70
N LYS A 115 11.32 2.24 -6.87
CA LYS A 115 12.59 2.96 -6.93
C LYS A 115 13.33 2.69 -8.23
N LYS A 116 14.18 3.63 -8.63
CA LYS A 116 15.01 3.52 -9.86
C LYS A 116 15.92 2.29 -9.87
N SER A 117 16.28 1.77 -8.70
CA SER A 117 17.05 0.51 -8.58
C SER A 117 16.29 -0.71 -9.13
N GLY A 118 14.95 -0.66 -9.19
CA GLY A 118 14.08 -1.77 -9.57
C GLY A 118 13.96 -2.88 -8.52
N SER A 119 14.67 -2.79 -7.39
CA SER A 119 14.72 -3.82 -6.35
C SER A 119 13.90 -3.50 -5.10
N GLU A 120 13.44 -2.25 -4.97
CA GLU A 120 12.64 -1.77 -3.84
C GLU A 120 11.40 -1.03 -4.35
N TRP A 121 10.27 -1.32 -3.73
CA TRP A 121 9.01 -0.64 -4.04
C TRP A 121 8.17 -0.42 -2.79
N MET A 122 7.28 0.56 -2.85
CA MET A 122 6.28 0.79 -1.82
C MET A 122 4.88 0.54 -2.38
N ARG A 123 4.03 -0.10 -1.60
CA ARG A 123 2.59 -0.22 -1.84
C ARG A 123 1.87 0.61 -0.78
N LEU A 124 1.04 1.55 -1.21
CA LEU A 124 0.24 2.40 -0.33
C LEU A 124 -1.23 2.20 -0.65
N SER A 125 -1.99 1.77 0.33
CA SER A 125 -3.44 1.60 0.23
C SER A 125 -4.17 2.42 1.30
N GLY A 126 -5.44 2.72 1.08
CA GLY A 126 -6.25 3.51 1.99
C GLY A 126 -7.59 3.92 1.37
N THR A 127 -8.06 5.07 1.79
CA THR A 127 -9.27 5.69 1.24
C THR A 127 -8.96 7.12 0.81
N LEU A 128 -9.34 7.47 -0.42
CA LEU A 128 -9.26 8.83 -0.95
C LEU A 128 -10.54 9.59 -0.62
N VAL A 129 -10.36 10.81 -0.14
CA VAL A 129 -11.45 11.75 0.15
C VAL A 129 -11.20 13.03 -0.64
N ASN A 130 -12.18 13.44 -1.45
CA ASN A 130 -12.10 14.68 -2.22
C ASN A 130 -12.16 15.90 -1.29
N ASP A 131 -11.30 16.90 -1.53
CA ASP A 131 -11.26 18.16 -0.80
C ASP A 131 -11.51 19.32 -1.78
N GLU A 132 -12.60 20.05 -1.55
CA GLU A 132 -12.97 21.21 -2.40
C GLU A 132 -12.47 22.54 -1.83
N THR A 133 -11.67 22.53 -0.76
CA THR A 133 -11.15 23.73 -0.13
C THR A 133 -10.24 24.50 -1.08
N LEU A 134 -10.61 25.74 -1.43
CA LEU A 134 -9.88 26.57 -2.39
C LEU A 134 -8.43 26.79 -1.96
N SER A 135 -8.17 27.12 -0.69
CA SER A 135 -6.82 27.36 -0.18
C SER A 135 -5.92 26.12 -0.29
N VAL A 136 -6.47 24.92 -0.13
CA VAL A 136 -5.72 23.66 -0.32
C VAL A 136 -5.35 23.47 -1.80
N LYS A 137 -6.27 23.75 -2.73
CA LYS A 137 -5.99 23.69 -4.17
C LYS A 137 -4.94 24.71 -4.59
N GLU A 138 -5.03 25.95 -4.07
CA GLU A 138 -4.03 27.00 -4.30
C GLU A 138 -2.65 26.59 -3.79
N GLU A 139 -2.58 26.09 -2.55
CA GLU A 139 -1.32 25.66 -1.95
C GLU A 139 -0.71 24.47 -2.71
N PHE A 140 -1.53 23.51 -3.15
CA PHE A 140 -1.08 22.39 -3.96
C PHE A 140 -0.45 22.87 -5.29
N LEU A 141 -1.08 23.83 -5.96
CA LEU A 141 -0.55 24.42 -7.19
C LEU A 141 0.70 25.27 -6.94
N ASN A 142 0.78 26.00 -5.83
CA ASN A 142 1.95 26.80 -5.49
C ASN A 142 3.19 25.93 -5.24
N ARG A 143 3.00 24.72 -4.73
CA ARG A 143 4.08 23.73 -4.55
C ARG A 143 4.42 22.97 -5.84
N ASN A 144 3.54 23.05 -6.87
CA ASN A 144 3.67 22.31 -8.12
C ASN A 144 3.42 23.24 -9.32
N GLU A 145 4.27 24.25 -9.51
CA GLU A 145 4.07 25.32 -10.51
C GLU A 145 3.85 24.81 -11.94
N GLY A 146 4.46 23.70 -12.31
CA GLY A 146 4.25 23.08 -13.61
C GLY A 146 2.80 22.69 -13.91
N LEU A 147 1.98 22.50 -12.86
CA LEU A 147 0.54 22.18 -13.00
C LEU A 147 -0.30 23.41 -13.32
N LYS A 148 0.16 24.64 -13.03
CA LYS A 148 -0.57 25.88 -13.25
C LYS A 148 -0.90 26.16 -14.73
N SER A 149 -0.16 25.53 -15.64
CA SER A 149 -0.45 25.60 -17.08
C SER A 149 -1.68 24.76 -17.49
N MET A 150 -2.06 23.76 -16.66
CA MET A 150 -3.13 22.81 -16.95
C MET A 150 -4.34 22.95 -16.03
N TYR A 151 -4.17 23.54 -14.84
CA TYR A 151 -5.19 23.62 -13.81
C TYR A 151 -5.18 24.98 -13.12
N LYS A 152 -6.35 25.41 -12.70
CA LYS A 152 -6.56 26.56 -11.81
C LYS A 152 -7.27 26.07 -10.54
N ALA A 153 -6.98 26.70 -9.41
CA ALA A 153 -7.58 26.29 -8.13
C ALA A 153 -9.09 26.51 -8.09
N ASP A 154 -9.57 27.54 -8.79
CA ASP A 154 -10.97 27.95 -8.87
C ASP A 154 -11.72 27.33 -10.07
N ASP A 155 -11.06 26.47 -10.87
CA ASP A 155 -11.76 25.76 -11.93
C ASP A 155 -12.46 24.50 -11.40
N ASP A 156 -13.56 24.11 -12.02
CA ASP A 156 -14.32 22.93 -11.64
C ASP A 156 -13.61 21.61 -12.00
N ASN A 157 -12.50 21.66 -12.73
CA ASN A 157 -11.80 20.47 -13.18
C ASN A 157 -10.74 19.97 -12.18
N MET A 158 -10.14 20.87 -11.39
CA MET A 158 -9.12 20.45 -10.43
C MET A 158 -9.73 19.71 -9.24
N ALA A 159 -9.26 18.48 -9.01
CA ALA A 159 -9.59 17.69 -7.83
C ALA A 159 -8.31 17.39 -7.02
N VAL A 160 -8.29 17.76 -5.75
CA VAL A 160 -7.31 17.32 -4.78
C VAL A 160 -7.97 16.33 -3.82
N LEU A 161 -7.30 15.21 -3.56
CA LEU A 161 -7.85 14.15 -2.71
C LEU A 161 -6.83 13.80 -1.64
N TYR A 162 -7.24 13.81 -0.38
CA TYR A 162 -6.37 13.36 0.71
C TYR A 162 -6.60 11.88 1.04
N ILE A 163 -5.54 11.27 1.58
CA ILE A 163 -5.51 9.85 1.93
C ILE A 163 -5.85 9.70 3.41
N THR A 164 -6.74 8.77 3.72
CA THR A 164 -7.11 8.37 5.07
C THR A 164 -6.99 6.86 5.24
N ASN A 165 -6.88 6.41 6.50
CA ASN A 165 -6.75 4.99 6.83
C ASN A 165 -5.64 4.31 6.02
N ALA A 166 -4.51 5.00 5.93
CA ALA A 166 -3.41 4.61 5.08
C ALA A 166 -2.59 3.48 5.67
N THR A 167 -2.22 2.53 4.83
CA THR A 167 -1.23 1.50 5.11
C THR A 167 -0.18 1.53 3.99
N ALA A 168 1.07 1.83 4.34
CA ALA A 168 2.19 1.71 3.44
C ALA A 168 3.04 0.47 3.78
N ARG A 169 3.41 -0.29 2.74
CA ARG A 169 4.26 -1.47 2.81
C ARG A 169 5.51 -1.21 1.98
N PHE A 170 6.66 -1.17 2.64
CA PHE A 170 7.97 -1.05 2.00
C PHE A 170 8.50 -2.45 1.74
N CYS A 171 8.67 -2.77 0.47
CA CYS A 171 9.01 -4.09 -0.03
C CYS A 171 10.37 -4.08 -0.74
N SER A 172 11.08 -5.20 -0.67
CA SER A 172 12.29 -5.44 -1.45
C SER A 172 12.48 -6.93 -1.74
N PHE A 173 13.39 -7.24 -2.68
CA PHE A 173 13.77 -8.64 -2.91
C PHE A 173 14.74 -9.20 -1.88
N SER A 174 15.36 -8.36 -1.05
CA SER A 174 16.47 -8.73 -0.17
C SER A 174 16.17 -8.56 1.33
N ALA A 175 15.05 -7.92 1.69
CA ALA A 175 14.69 -7.67 3.09
C ALA A 175 13.21 -7.97 3.35
N PRO A 176 12.83 -8.30 4.60
CA PRO A 176 11.43 -8.45 4.99
C PRO A 176 10.61 -7.18 4.74
N GLU A 177 9.32 -7.36 4.45
CA GLU A 177 8.38 -6.25 4.32
C GLU A 177 8.27 -5.46 5.64
N ARG A 178 8.33 -4.11 5.53
CA ARG A 178 8.05 -3.22 6.66
C ARG A 178 6.75 -2.46 6.40
N LYS A 179 5.89 -2.39 7.40
CA LYS A 179 4.58 -1.77 7.33
C LYS A 179 4.51 -0.54 8.25
N VAL A 180 3.90 0.54 7.76
CA VAL A 180 3.53 1.72 8.55
C VAL A 180 2.09 2.13 8.25
N ASN A 181 1.44 2.79 9.21
CA ASN A 181 0.07 3.29 9.09
C ASN A 181 0.02 4.78 9.44
N PHE A 182 -0.97 5.52 8.87
CA PHE A 182 -1.27 6.92 9.25
C PHE A 182 -2.70 7.32 8.86
#